data_11bb66502d286d7363a0563166612d49
#
_entry.id   11bb66502d286d7363a0563166612d49
#
_cell.length_a   1.000
_cell.length_b   1.000
_cell.length_c   1.000
_cell.angle_alpha   90.00
_cell.angle_beta   90.00
_cell.angle_gamma   90.00
#
_symmetry.space_group_name_H-M   'P 1'
#
loop_
_entity.id
_entity.type
_entity.pdbx_description
1 polymer ?
#
loop_
_entity_poly.entity_id
_entity_poly.type
_entity_poly.pdbx_seq_one_letter_code
_entity_poly.pdbx_strand_id
1 'polypeptide(L)'
;MSVLFSPITLQGLTLRNRIVISPMCQYSADNGRATAWHMIHLGHMALSGAGLLCIEATAVEPEGRITPGCLGLWDDATEAALRPVMAAIRQYSKIPVAMQIAHAGRKASSHLPWDGGQLIPPSQGGWVPFAPSAVEQKPGEAPPRALDKAGMVRIRNAFVETARRAIRLGIDVIELHGAHGYLMHEFLSPIANKRTDEYGGSLANRMRFPLEVFDAVRAAIPADKPVGIRVSASDWIEGGWDIAQTIEFAKELKKRGVAWVDASSGGVSPSQRITLGPGYQVPFAQAIKEATGIPTIAVGLITDFQQAEEIVASGKADIVAMARAMLYDPRWPWHAAAQLGASVEAPPQYWRAPPHDQKTLFGDIVSGGR
;
A
#
# COMPACT_ATOMS: atom_id res chain seq x y z
N MET A 1 28.39 -8.54 0.58
CA MET A 1 27.58 -7.56 -0.17
C MET A 1 26.18 -7.57 0.43
N SER A 2 25.57 -6.41 0.65
CA SER A 2 24.24 -6.28 1.23
C SER A 2 23.18 -6.86 0.28
N VAL A 3 22.29 -7.70 0.80
CA VAL A 3 21.13 -8.22 0.08
C VAL A 3 20.04 -7.16 -0.02
N LEU A 4 19.88 -6.33 1.00
CA LEU A 4 18.91 -5.21 1.00
C LEU A 4 19.14 -4.25 -0.17
N PHE A 5 20.40 -4.01 -0.54
CA PHE A 5 20.80 -3.15 -1.66
C PHE A 5 21.07 -3.92 -2.97
N SER A 6 20.68 -5.20 -3.05
CA SER A 6 20.70 -5.94 -4.31
C SER A 6 19.40 -5.73 -5.10
N PRO A 7 19.45 -5.71 -6.44
CA PRO A 7 18.23 -5.57 -7.24
C PRO A 7 17.31 -6.79 -7.10
N ILE A 8 16.03 -6.56 -7.38
CA ILE A 8 15.01 -7.61 -7.49
C ILE A 8 14.07 -7.30 -8.65
N THR A 9 13.72 -8.32 -9.43
CA THR A 9 12.77 -8.18 -10.55
C THR A 9 11.45 -8.84 -10.20
N LEU A 10 10.37 -8.08 -10.34
CA LEU A 10 8.98 -8.46 -10.05
C LEU A 10 8.16 -8.30 -11.34
N GLN A 11 7.84 -9.40 -12.03
CA GLN A 11 7.06 -9.40 -13.28
C GLN A 11 7.54 -8.36 -14.32
N GLY A 12 8.86 -8.29 -14.55
CA GLY A 12 9.45 -7.36 -15.51
C GLY A 12 9.84 -5.98 -14.95
N LEU A 13 9.37 -5.60 -13.79
CA LEU A 13 9.82 -4.40 -13.08
C LEU A 13 11.02 -4.71 -12.20
N THR A 14 12.15 -4.07 -12.47
CA THR A 14 13.36 -4.20 -11.65
C THR A 14 13.46 -3.05 -10.65
N LEU A 15 13.45 -3.38 -9.35
CA LEU A 15 13.78 -2.48 -8.26
C LEU A 15 15.31 -2.53 -8.02
N ARG A 16 15.95 -1.39 -7.81
CA ARG A 16 17.40 -1.30 -7.61
C ARG A 16 17.86 -1.78 -6.24
N ASN A 17 16.97 -1.74 -5.27
CA ASN A 17 17.15 -2.29 -3.93
C ASN A 17 15.81 -2.79 -3.39
N ARG A 18 15.83 -3.43 -2.23
CA ARG A 18 14.68 -4.10 -1.62
C ARG A 18 13.97 -3.25 -0.57
N ILE A 19 14.01 -1.93 -0.71
CA ILE A 19 13.38 -0.98 0.21
C ILE A 19 12.18 -0.34 -0.47
N VAL A 20 11.01 -0.47 0.14
CA VAL A 20 9.75 0.15 -0.32
C VAL A 20 9.31 1.22 0.66
N ILE A 21 8.97 2.39 0.15
CA ILE A 21 8.24 3.39 0.93
C ILE A 21 6.78 2.99 0.93
N SER A 22 6.28 2.57 2.10
CA SER A 22 4.88 2.16 2.27
C SER A 22 3.91 3.29 1.89
N PRO A 23 2.71 2.96 1.38
CA PRO A 23 1.66 3.95 1.18
C PRO A 23 1.23 4.56 2.53
N MET A 24 1.21 5.89 2.60
CA MET A 24 0.90 6.66 3.81
C MET A 24 -0.05 7.79 3.48
N CYS A 25 -1.30 7.70 3.97
CA CYS A 25 -2.29 8.75 3.77
C CYS A 25 -1.82 10.09 4.33
N GLN A 26 -1.89 11.13 3.51
CA GLN A 26 -1.43 12.48 3.83
C GLN A 26 -2.58 13.40 4.25
N TYR A 27 -3.83 12.99 3.96
CA TYR A 27 -5.03 13.74 4.34
C TYR A 27 -5.01 15.21 3.89
N SER A 28 -4.38 15.49 2.76
CA SER A 28 -4.10 16.85 2.27
C SER A 28 -4.66 17.11 0.88
N ALA A 29 -5.53 16.22 0.38
CA ALA A 29 -6.21 16.40 -0.88
C ALA A 29 -7.43 17.33 -0.75
N ASP A 30 -7.75 18.04 -1.81
CA ASP A 30 -8.98 18.82 -1.95
C ASP A 30 -9.97 18.06 -2.85
N ASN A 31 -11.02 17.49 -2.24
CA ASN A 31 -12.00 16.66 -2.96
C ASN A 31 -11.34 15.59 -3.85
N GLY A 32 -10.38 14.85 -3.30
CA GLY A 32 -9.61 13.82 -4.00
C GLY A 32 -8.48 14.35 -4.87
N ARG A 33 -8.41 15.65 -5.13
CA ARG A 33 -7.38 16.28 -5.97
C ARG A 33 -6.08 16.46 -5.21
N ALA A 34 -4.97 16.05 -5.83
CA ALA A 34 -3.65 16.33 -5.31
C ALA A 34 -3.40 17.83 -5.18
N THR A 35 -2.70 18.24 -4.13
CA THR A 35 -2.34 19.62 -3.82
C THR A 35 -0.83 19.82 -3.84
N ALA A 36 -0.36 21.02 -3.54
CA ALA A 36 1.06 21.30 -3.38
C ALA A 36 1.74 20.41 -2.31
N TRP A 37 0.99 19.96 -1.29
CA TRP A 37 1.51 19.01 -0.31
C TRP A 37 2.00 17.71 -0.95
N HIS A 38 1.22 17.14 -1.88
CA HIS A 38 1.60 15.91 -2.57
C HIS A 38 2.86 16.10 -3.42
N MET A 39 3.04 17.28 -4.04
CA MET A 39 4.26 17.63 -4.77
C MET A 39 5.48 17.62 -3.85
N ILE A 40 5.38 18.25 -2.68
CA ILE A 40 6.45 18.32 -1.68
C ILE A 40 6.75 16.93 -1.10
N HIS A 41 5.72 16.25 -0.61
CA HIS A 41 5.86 14.97 0.07
C HIS A 41 6.38 13.87 -0.85
N LEU A 42 5.70 13.63 -1.96
CA LEU A 42 6.08 12.57 -2.91
C LEU A 42 7.40 12.88 -3.61
N GLY A 43 7.67 14.17 -3.92
CA GLY A 43 8.96 14.62 -4.45
C GLY A 43 10.11 14.34 -3.48
N HIS A 44 9.91 14.63 -2.20
CA HIS A 44 10.90 14.35 -1.15
C HIS A 44 11.17 12.84 -1.03
N MET A 45 10.13 12.03 -1.01
CA MET A 45 10.24 10.56 -0.92
C MET A 45 10.88 9.97 -2.19
N ALA A 46 10.58 10.50 -3.36
CA ALA A 46 11.16 10.03 -4.63
C ALA A 46 12.69 10.23 -4.72
N LEU A 47 13.26 11.09 -3.90
CA LEU A 47 14.70 11.36 -3.82
C LEU A 47 15.39 10.61 -2.68
N SER A 48 14.72 9.70 -2.00
CA SER A 48 15.22 8.99 -0.82
C SER A 48 16.28 7.94 -1.11
N GLY A 49 16.34 7.42 -2.34
CA GLY A 49 17.17 6.28 -2.70
C GLY A 49 16.53 4.92 -2.45
N ALA A 50 15.25 4.85 -2.04
CA ALA A 50 14.49 3.60 -1.95
C ALA A 50 14.27 2.96 -3.33
N GLY A 51 13.97 1.65 -3.36
CA GLY A 51 13.73 0.89 -4.59
C GLY A 51 12.35 1.14 -5.19
N LEU A 52 11.35 1.48 -4.38
CA LEU A 52 9.97 1.73 -4.82
C LEU A 52 9.30 2.77 -3.91
N LEU A 53 8.59 3.72 -4.51
CA LEU A 53 7.69 4.63 -3.82
C LEU A 53 6.24 4.19 -4.04
N CYS A 54 5.50 3.88 -2.98
CA CYS A 54 4.07 3.63 -3.08
C CYS A 54 3.27 4.87 -2.64
N ILE A 55 2.49 5.42 -3.57
CA ILE A 55 1.55 6.52 -3.29
C ILE A 55 0.45 6.02 -2.36
N GLU A 56 0.00 6.87 -1.46
CA GLU A 56 -1.04 6.62 -0.46
C GLU A 56 -2.29 5.93 -1.01
N ALA A 57 -3.09 5.36 -0.10
CA ALA A 57 -4.40 4.80 -0.42
C ALA A 57 -5.24 5.82 -1.18
N THR A 58 -5.35 5.60 -2.49
CA THR A 58 -6.02 6.49 -3.45
C THR A 58 -7.42 5.95 -3.71
N ALA A 59 -8.43 6.74 -3.35
CA ALA A 59 -9.81 6.32 -3.43
C ALA A 59 -10.28 6.14 -4.89
N VAL A 60 -11.01 5.04 -5.14
CA VAL A 60 -11.53 4.69 -6.47
C VAL A 60 -12.86 5.38 -6.80
N GLU A 61 -13.55 5.93 -5.80
CA GLU A 61 -14.75 6.75 -5.93
C GLU A 61 -14.84 7.72 -4.73
N PRO A 62 -15.63 8.80 -4.79
CA PRO A 62 -15.72 9.78 -3.70
C PRO A 62 -16.08 9.17 -2.36
N GLU A 63 -17.02 8.26 -2.33
CA GLU A 63 -17.48 7.57 -1.10
C GLU A 63 -16.47 6.55 -0.57
N GLY A 64 -15.50 6.17 -1.40
CA GLY A 64 -14.40 5.28 -1.03
C GLY A 64 -13.26 5.94 -0.25
N ARG A 65 -13.30 7.26 -0.02
CA ARG A 65 -12.31 7.98 0.79
C ARG A 65 -12.44 7.62 2.27
N ILE A 66 -11.29 7.53 2.95
CA ILE A 66 -11.28 7.38 4.42
C ILE A 66 -11.78 8.68 5.04
N THR A 67 -11.21 9.80 4.63
CA THR A 67 -11.54 11.15 5.11
C THR A 67 -11.80 12.09 3.93
N PRO A 68 -12.42 13.26 4.13
CA PRO A 68 -12.55 14.27 3.08
C PRO A 68 -11.22 14.69 2.44
N GLY A 69 -10.11 14.60 3.20
CA GLY A 69 -8.75 14.96 2.76
C GLY A 69 -7.97 13.84 2.04
N CYS A 70 -8.57 12.68 1.78
CA CYS A 70 -7.87 11.60 1.09
C CYS A 70 -7.76 11.84 -0.42
N LEU A 71 -6.62 11.39 -0.98
CA LEU A 71 -6.39 11.37 -2.42
C LEU A 71 -7.39 10.45 -3.12
N GLY A 72 -7.78 10.80 -4.35
CA GLY A 72 -8.63 10.01 -5.22
C GLY A 72 -8.16 10.05 -6.67
N LEU A 73 -8.66 9.09 -7.47
CA LEU A 73 -8.34 9.05 -8.90
C LEU A 73 -9.54 8.52 -9.71
N TRP A 74 -10.72 9.04 -9.45
CA TRP A 74 -11.98 8.56 -10.02
C TRP A 74 -12.49 9.33 -11.25
N ASP A 75 -11.94 10.54 -11.52
CA ASP A 75 -12.37 11.40 -12.60
C ASP A 75 -11.20 12.17 -13.25
N ASP A 76 -11.50 12.95 -14.29
CA ASP A 76 -10.50 13.71 -15.02
C ASP A 76 -9.90 14.86 -14.19
N ALA A 77 -10.65 15.40 -13.24
CA ALA A 77 -10.17 16.47 -12.36
C ALA A 77 -9.12 15.96 -11.37
N THR A 78 -9.35 14.80 -10.78
CA THR A 78 -8.39 14.14 -9.88
C THR A 78 -7.15 13.67 -10.65
N GLU A 79 -7.31 13.13 -11.87
CA GLU A 79 -6.19 12.76 -12.75
C GLU A 79 -5.36 13.99 -13.15
N ALA A 80 -6.00 15.08 -13.58
CA ALA A 80 -5.32 16.31 -13.96
C ALA A 80 -4.52 16.93 -12.81
N ALA A 81 -5.04 16.87 -11.57
CA ALA A 81 -4.38 17.41 -10.38
C ALA A 81 -3.13 16.61 -9.99
N LEU A 82 -3.10 15.28 -10.21
CA LEU A 82 -1.95 14.43 -9.89
C LEU A 82 -0.87 14.46 -10.99
N ARG A 83 -1.22 14.81 -12.22
CA ARG A 83 -0.30 14.82 -13.38
C ARG A 83 0.97 15.66 -13.16
N PRO A 84 0.93 16.92 -12.65
CA PRO A 84 2.13 17.70 -12.41
C PRO A 84 3.03 17.09 -11.33
N VAL A 85 2.47 16.42 -10.33
CA VAL A 85 3.24 15.70 -9.29
C VAL A 85 4.04 14.56 -9.92
N MET A 86 3.39 13.74 -10.74
CA MET A 86 4.06 12.65 -11.45
C MET A 86 5.12 13.15 -12.44
N ALA A 87 4.84 14.23 -13.15
CA ALA A 87 5.80 14.85 -14.07
C ALA A 87 7.07 15.32 -13.35
N ALA A 88 6.92 15.97 -12.18
CA ALA A 88 8.05 16.41 -11.37
C ALA A 88 8.88 15.22 -10.83
N ILE A 89 8.23 14.15 -10.35
CA ILE A 89 8.93 12.94 -9.92
C ILE A 89 9.77 12.38 -11.08
N ARG A 90 9.17 12.20 -12.26
CA ARG A 90 9.85 11.63 -13.45
C ARG A 90 10.99 12.50 -13.97
N GLN A 91 10.92 13.80 -13.77
CA GLN A 91 11.99 14.74 -14.17
C GLN A 91 13.25 14.56 -13.32
N TYR A 92 13.13 14.29 -12.03
CA TYR A 92 14.25 14.32 -11.08
C TYR A 92 14.58 12.97 -10.44
N SER A 93 13.75 11.95 -10.64
CA SER A 93 13.94 10.63 -10.06
C SER A 93 13.60 9.52 -11.04
N LYS A 94 14.38 8.43 -10.99
CA LYS A 94 14.13 7.19 -11.73
C LYS A 94 13.44 6.13 -10.86
N ILE A 95 13.03 6.48 -9.63
CA ILE A 95 12.36 5.55 -8.73
C ILE A 95 11.09 5.02 -9.38
N PRO A 96 10.86 3.70 -9.42
CA PRO A 96 9.55 3.16 -9.76
C PRO A 96 8.50 3.67 -8.77
N VAL A 97 7.29 3.93 -9.30
CA VAL A 97 6.18 4.43 -8.48
C VAL A 97 5.01 3.44 -8.56
N ALA A 98 4.62 2.93 -7.40
CA ALA A 98 3.37 2.20 -7.21
C ALA A 98 2.27 3.16 -6.76
N MET A 99 1.03 2.81 -7.03
CA MET A 99 -0.15 3.47 -6.45
C MET A 99 -0.99 2.44 -5.74
N GLN A 100 -1.27 2.67 -4.46
CA GLN A 100 -2.23 1.86 -3.73
C GLN A 100 -3.64 2.36 -4.01
N ILE A 101 -4.45 1.57 -4.72
CA ILE A 101 -5.85 1.91 -4.99
C ILE A 101 -6.76 1.24 -3.96
N ALA A 102 -7.75 1.99 -3.45
CA ALA A 102 -8.47 1.63 -2.26
C ALA A 102 -9.94 2.05 -2.26
N HIS A 103 -10.73 1.36 -1.46
CA HIS A 103 -12.05 1.81 -1.01
C HIS A 103 -12.15 1.58 0.50
N ALA A 104 -12.45 2.63 1.25
CA ALA A 104 -12.36 2.60 2.71
C ALA A 104 -13.42 1.73 3.40
N GLY A 105 -14.44 1.26 2.66
CA GLY A 105 -15.48 0.43 3.26
C GLY A 105 -16.22 1.18 4.37
N ARG A 106 -16.53 0.50 5.46
CA ARG A 106 -17.22 1.06 6.63
C ARG A 106 -16.38 2.08 7.43
N LYS A 107 -15.08 2.17 7.12
CA LYS A 107 -14.18 3.18 7.70
C LYS A 107 -14.13 4.48 6.90
N ALA A 108 -14.96 4.60 5.85
CA ALA A 108 -15.13 5.83 5.09
C ALA A 108 -15.82 6.92 5.91
N SER A 109 -15.80 8.16 5.41
CA SER A 109 -16.44 9.31 6.05
C SER A 109 -15.95 9.57 7.48
N SER A 110 -14.65 9.46 7.72
CA SER A 110 -14.04 9.69 9.02
C SER A 110 -13.41 11.07 9.13
N HIS A 111 -13.39 11.65 10.32
CA HIS A 111 -12.56 12.80 10.64
C HIS A 111 -11.07 12.47 10.43
N LEU A 112 -10.24 13.48 10.28
CA LEU A 112 -8.79 13.32 10.20
C LEU A 112 -8.27 12.68 11.50
N PRO A 113 -7.17 11.91 11.46
CA PRO A 113 -6.64 11.25 12.66
C PRO A 113 -6.34 12.21 13.81
N TRP A 114 -5.86 13.41 13.51
CA TRP A 114 -5.59 14.44 14.53
C TRP A 114 -6.84 15.17 15.02
N ASP A 115 -7.99 15.01 14.34
CA ASP A 115 -9.31 15.48 14.76
C ASP A 115 -10.14 14.36 15.39
N GLY A 116 -9.48 13.22 15.75
CA GLY A 116 -10.06 12.10 16.49
C GLY A 116 -10.50 10.91 15.65
N GLY A 117 -10.66 11.03 14.33
CA GLY A 117 -10.93 9.90 13.43
C GLY A 117 -12.30 9.22 13.60
N GLN A 118 -13.31 9.92 14.18
CA GLN A 118 -14.68 9.40 14.31
C GLN A 118 -15.43 9.51 12.98
N LEU A 119 -16.51 8.74 12.84
CA LEU A 119 -17.42 8.84 11.71
C LEU A 119 -18.02 10.26 11.60
N ILE A 120 -17.96 10.84 10.41
CA ILE A 120 -18.66 12.10 10.07
C ILE A 120 -20.03 11.73 9.54
N PRO A 121 -21.13 12.06 10.24
CA PRO A 121 -22.46 11.77 9.74
C PRO A 121 -22.83 12.68 8.54
N PRO A 122 -23.78 12.28 7.69
CA PRO A 122 -24.23 13.12 6.56
C PRO A 122 -24.71 14.50 6.96
N SER A 123 -25.30 14.65 8.15
CA SER A 123 -25.74 15.95 8.71
C SER A 123 -24.58 16.92 8.98
N GLN A 124 -23.34 16.44 9.02
CA GLN A 124 -22.14 17.23 9.26
C GLN A 124 -21.20 17.27 8.03
N GLY A 125 -21.74 16.96 6.84
CA GLY A 125 -20.96 17.00 5.59
C GLY A 125 -20.23 15.69 5.25
N GLY A 126 -20.46 14.63 6.02
CA GLY A 126 -19.99 13.28 5.68
C GLY A 126 -20.92 12.58 4.70
N TRP A 127 -20.68 11.29 4.51
CA TRP A 127 -21.49 10.41 3.65
C TRP A 127 -21.75 9.06 4.33
N VAL A 128 -22.71 8.30 3.80
CA VAL A 128 -22.99 6.94 4.29
C VAL A 128 -21.97 5.99 3.70
N PRO A 129 -21.14 5.32 4.52
CA PRO A 129 -20.19 4.32 4.05
C PRO A 129 -20.89 3.12 3.42
N PHE A 130 -20.17 2.41 2.52
CA PHE A 130 -20.57 1.11 1.99
C PHE A 130 -19.71 0.00 2.58
N ALA A 131 -20.30 -1.20 2.79
CA ALA A 131 -19.60 -2.36 3.34
C ALA A 131 -20.22 -3.67 2.82
N PRO A 132 -19.59 -4.84 3.02
CA PRO A 132 -20.25 -6.12 2.70
C PRO A 132 -21.54 -6.32 3.46
N SER A 133 -21.62 -5.82 4.69
CA SER A 133 -22.76 -5.98 5.61
C SER A 133 -22.96 -4.73 6.45
N ALA A 134 -24.18 -4.49 6.95
CA ALA A 134 -24.50 -3.37 7.82
C ALA A 134 -24.00 -3.60 9.26
N VAL A 135 -22.69 -3.76 9.43
CA VAL A 135 -22.00 -3.94 10.70
C VAL A 135 -21.21 -2.68 11.02
N GLU A 136 -21.52 -2.03 12.12
CA GLU A 136 -20.82 -0.80 12.57
C GLU A 136 -19.31 -1.04 12.74
N GLN A 137 -18.50 0.03 12.53
CA GLN A 137 -17.05 -0.05 12.71
C GLN A 137 -16.68 -0.01 14.20
N LYS A 138 -17.30 0.87 14.93
CA LYS A 138 -17.16 1.01 16.39
C LYS A 138 -18.54 0.94 17.03
N PRO A 139 -18.66 0.40 18.25
CA PRO A 139 -19.93 0.38 18.96
C PRO A 139 -20.57 1.75 19.06
N GLY A 140 -21.84 1.85 18.62
CA GLY A 140 -22.61 3.09 18.65
C GLY A 140 -22.44 4.01 17.44
N GLU A 141 -21.62 3.68 16.47
CA GLU A 141 -21.58 4.36 15.16
C GLU A 141 -22.77 3.91 14.28
N ALA A 142 -23.19 4.81 13.39
CA ALA A 142 -24.18 4.44 12.38
C ALA A 142 -23.64 3.30 11.48
N PRO A 143 -24.42 2.22 11.25
CA PRO A 143 -23.98 1.14 10.40
C PRO A 143 -23.83 1.60 8.94
N PRO A 144 -22.87 1.03 8.18
CA PRO A 144 -22.73 1.29 6.76
C PRO A 144 -23.93 0.69 5.99
N ARG A 145 -24.12 1.14 4.76
CA ARG A 145 -25.02 0.49 3.82
C ARG A 145 -24.41 -0.80 3.28
N ALA A 146 -25.11 -1.92 3.46
CA ALA A 146 -24.70 -3.18 2.85
C ALA A 146 -24.77 -3.09 1.31
N LEU A 147 -23.70 -3.53 0.64
CA LEU A 147 -23.63 -3.56 -0.82
C LEU A 147 -24.55 -4.64 -1.37
N ASP A 148 -25.36 -4.26 -2.36
CA ASP A 148 -26.01 -5.20 -3.26
C ASP A 148 -25.08 -5.58 -4.43
N LYS A 149 -25.52 -6.47 -5.31
CA LYS A 149 -24.74 -6.91 -6.47
C LYS A 149 -24.40 -5.76 -7.43
N ALA A 150 -25.32 -4.82 -7.63
CA ALA A 150 -25.09 -3.64 -8.48
C ALA A 150 -24.01 -2.73 -7.88
N GLY A 151 -24.04 -2.49 -6.56
CA GLY A 151 -23.02 -1.76 -5.82
C GLY A 151 -21.62 -2.40 -5.90
N MET A 152 -21.55 -3.73 -5.78
CA MET A 152 -20.29 -4.47 -5.94
C MET A 152 -19.73 -4.34 -7.36
N VAL A 153 -20.57 -4.45 -8.40
CA VAL A 153 -20.16 -4.26 -9.80
C VAL A 153 -19.68 -2.83 -10.03
N ARG A 154 -20.38 -1.82 -9.51
CA ARG A 154 -20.00 -0.41 -9.59
C ARG A 154 -18.61 -0.18 -9.00
N ILE A 155 -18.37 -0.67 -7.78
CA ILE A 155 -17.08 -0.49 -7.10
C ILE A 155 -15.96 -1.24 -7.82
N ARG A 156 -16.18 -2.50 -8.25
CA ARG A 156 -15.21 -3.23 -9.05
C ARG A 156 -14.80 -2.44 -10.32
N ASN A 157 -15.78 -1.87 -11.02
CA ASN A 157 -15.51 -1.06 -12.21
C ASN A 157 -14.77 0.24 -11.85
N ALA A 158 -15.01 0.84 -10.69
CA ALA A 158 -14.27 2.00 -10.20
C ALA A 158 -12.78 1.66 -9.95
N PHE A 159 -12.47 0.48 -9.39
CA PHE A 159 -11.09 0.00 -9.30
C PHE A 159 -10.42 -0.12 -10.68
N VAL A 160 -11.13 -0.66 -11.68
CA VAL A 160 -10.64 -0.78 -13.05
C VAL A 160 -10.31 0.58 -13.66
N GLU A 161 -11.24 1.55 -13.56
CA GLU A 161 -11.02 2.89 -14.14
C GLU A 161 -9.91 3.64 -13.43
N THR A 162 -9.81 3.52 -12.11
CA THR A 162 -8.70 4.11 -11.34
C THR A 162 -7.35 3.50 -11.76
N ALA A 163 -7.27 2.18 -11.95
CA ALA A 163 -6.06 1.53 -12.44
C ALA A 163 -5.66 2.03 -13.84
N ARG A 164 -6.61 2.17 -14.75
CA ARG A 164 -6.36 2.74 -16.09
C ARG A 164 -5.84 4.18 -16.03
N ARG A 165 -6.44 5.02 -15.18
CA ARG A 165 -5.99 6.40 -14.94
C ARG A 165 -4.57 6.45 -14.38
N ALA A 166 -4.26 5.57 -13.41
CA ALA A 166 -2.92 5.46 -12.85
C ALA A 166 -1.87 5.12 -13.92
N ILE A 167 -2.16 4.16 -14.80
CA ILE A 167 -1.28 3.82 -15.93
C ILE A 167 -1.08 5.00 -16.89
N ARG A 168 -2.15 5.76 -17.22
CA ARG A 168 -2.02 6.98 -18.04
C ARG A 168 -1.17 8.07 -17.40
N LEU A 169 -1.11 8.12 -16.07
CA LEU A 169 -0.23 9.02 -15.31
C LEU A 169 1.22 8.56 -15.25
N GLY A 170 1.55 7.38 -15.80
CA GLY A 170 2.90 6.81 -15.77
C GLY A 170 3.23 6.11 -14.46
N ILE A 171 2.23 5.64 -13.71
CA ILE A 171 2.44 4.72 -12.59
C ILE A 171 2.96 3.38 -13.13
N ASP A 172 3.94 2.80 -12.45
CA ASP A 172 4.60 1.57 -12.87
C ASP A 172 3.89 0.33 -12.35
N VAL A 173 3.24 0.43 -11.20
CA VAL A 173 2.63 -0.70 -10.47
C VAL A 173 1.31 -0.28 -9.83
N ILE A 174 0.34 -1.19 -9.86
CA ILE A 174 -0.87 -1.06 -9.06
C ILE A 174 -0.75 -1.97 -7.83
N GLU A 175 -1.00 -1.41 -6.65
CA GLU A 175 -1.20 -2.19 -5.43
C GLU A 175 -2.65 -2.10 -4.99
N LEU A 176 -3.32 -3.25 -4.85
CA LEU A 176 -4.67 -3.30 -4.32
C LEU A 176 -4.64 -3.25 -2.79
N HIS A 177 -5.46 -2.39 -2.19
CA HIS A 177 -5.56 -2.32 -0.73
C HIS A 177 -6.57 -3.34 -0.19
N GLY A 178 -6.08 -4.53 0.14
CA GLY A 178 -6.85 -5.62 0.75
C GLY A 178 -6.65 -5.79 2.26
N ALA A 179 -6.33 -4.68 2.98
CA ALA A 179 -5.92 -4.72 4.39
C ALA A 179 -6.67 -3.71 5.27
N HIS A 180 -6.33 -3.67 6.54
CA HIS A 180 -6.61 -2.63 7.55
C HIS A 180 -8.10 -2.34 7.80
N GLY A 181 -8.98 -3.32 7.54
CA GLY A 181 -10.43 -3.15 7.72
C GLY A 181 -11.07 -2.25 6.67
N TYR A 182 -10.45 -2.08 5.50
CA TYR A 182 -11.06 -1.45 4.35
C TYR A 182 -11.85 -2.47 3.51
N LEU A 183 -12.55 -2.03 2.49
CA LEU A 183 -13.61 -2.80 1.84
C LEU A 183 -13.21 -4.23 1.44
N MET A 184 -12.06 -4.41 0.79
CA MET A 184 -11.63 -5.76 0.36
C MET A 184 -11.34 -6.66 1.57
N HIS A 185 -10.72 -6.12 2.63
CA HIS A 185 -10.48 -6.84 3.88
C HIS A 185 -11.80 -7.15 4.61
N GLU A 186 -12.77 -6.24 4.58
CA GLU A 186 -14.10 -6.47 5.15
C GLU A 186 -14.81 -7.66 4.50
N PHE A 187 -14.65 -7.86 3.19
CA PHE A 187 -15.18 -9.05 2.52
C PHE A 187 -14.49 -10.33 3.00
N LEU A 188 -13.17 -10.30 3.21
CA LEU A 188 -12.39 -11.45 3.67
C LEU A 188 -12.72 -11.83 5.12
N SER A 189 -12.87 -10.84 6.00
CA SER A 189 -13.02 -11.06 7.44
C SER A 189 -14.43 -11.47 7.83
N PRO A 190 -14.62 -12.60 8.55
CA PRO A 190 -15.93 -12.99 9.07
C PRO A 190 -16.45 -12.04 10.17
N ILE A 191 -15.59 -11.16 10.71
CA ILE A 191 -16.00 -10.13 11.68
C ILE A 191 -16.87 -9.07 11.01
N ALA A 192 -16.52 -8.65 9.78
CA ALA A 192 -17.21 -7.60 9.03
C ALA A 192 -18.19 -8.15 7.99
N ASN A 193 -17.94 -9.34 7.44
CA ASN A 193 -18.75 -9.97 6.42
C ASN A 193 -19.78 -10.95 7.05
N LYS A 194 -21.02 -10.51 7.17
CA LYS A 194 -22.16 -11.31 7.67
C LYS A 194 -23.14 -11.69 6.55
N ARG A 195 -22.68 -11.67 5.29
CA ARG A 195 -23.50 -12.03 4.14
C ARG A 195 -23.85 -13.51 4.14
N THR A 196 -25.03 -13.82 3.60
CA THR A 196 -25.56 -15.18 3.45
C THR A 196 -25.68 -15.62 1.98
N ASP A 197 -25.27 -14.75 1.06
CA ASP A 197 -25.19 -15.04 -0.38
C ASP A 197 -23.79 -15.59 -0.77
N GLU A 198 -23.53 -15.69 -2.08
CA GLU A 198 -22.29 -16.22 -2.65
C GLU A 198 -21.03 -15.38 -2.34
N TYR A 199 -21.15 -14.26 -1.63
CA TYR A 199 -20.04 -13.38 -1.20
C TYR A 199 -19.79 -13.46 0.32
N GLY A 200 -20.45 -14.36 1.05
CA GLY A 200 -20.30 -14.50 2.50
C GLY A 200 -20.32 -15.95 2.98
N GLY A 201 -20.13 -16.13 4.28
CA GLY A 201 -20.09 -17.45 4.93
C GLY A 201 -18.76 -18.18 4.70
N SER A 202 -18.68 -19.07 3.71
CA SER A 202 -17.49 -19.90 3.46
C SER A 202 -16.28 -19.05 3.05
N LEU A 203 -15.06 -19.57 3.29
CA LEU A 203 -13.82 -18.92 2.88
C LEU A 203 -13.82 -18.57 1.39
N ALA A 204 -14.22 -19.52 0.53
CA ALA A 204 -14.29 -19.31 -0.92
C ALA A 204 -15.22 -18.15 -1.29
N ASN A 205 -16.37 -18.04 -0.64
CA ASN A 205 -17.32 -16.94 -0.87
C ASN A 205 -16.76 -15.59 -0.42
N ARG A 206 -16.12 -15.54 0.76
CA ARG A 206 -15.51 -14.29 1.29
C ARG A 206 -14.36 -13.79 0.42
N MET A 207 -13.61 -14.68 -0.20
CA MET A 207 -12.54 -14.35 -1.15
C MET A 207 -13.06 -13.87 -2.51
N ARG A 208 -14.30 -14.18 -2.88
CA ARG A 208 -14.85 -13.97 -4.23
C ARG A 208 -14.73 -12.52 -4.72
N PHE A 209 -15.28 -11.56 -3.98
CA PHE A 209 -15.24 -10.16 -4.40
C PHE A 209 -13.82 -9.59 -4.51
N PRO A 210 -12.91 -9.77 -3.54
CA PRO A 210 -11.52 -9.37 -3.69
C PRO A 210 -10.81 -9.99 -4.90
N LEU A 211 -11.07 -11.25 -5.20
CA LEU A 211 -10.51 -11.93 -6.39
C LEU A 211 -11.11 -11.39 -7.69
N GLU A 212 -12.41 -11.12 -7.74
CA GLU A 212 -13.05 -10.48 -8.91
C GLU A 212 -12.50 -9.07 -9.17
N VAL A 213 -12.21 -8.29 -8.12
CA VAL A 213 -11.54 -6.99 -8.26
C VAL A 213 -10.12 -7.18 -8.81
N PHE A 214 -9.36 -8.13 -8.27
CA PHE A 214 -8.02 -8.43 -8.75
C PHE A 214 -8.03 -8.82 -10.23
N ASP A 215 -8.88 -9.76 -10.62
CA ASP A 215 -9.00 -10.25 -12.00
C ASP A 215 -9.37 -9.11 -12.96
N ALA A 216 -10.34 -8.28 -12.57
CA ALA A 216 -10.80 -7.15 -13.38
C ALA A 216 -9.71 -6.09 -13.58
N VAL A 217 -8.97 -5.74 -12.52
CA VAL A 217 -7.84 -4.79 -12.59
C VAL A 217 -6.71 -5.38 -13.44
N ARG A 218 -6.33 -6.64 -13.21
CA ARG A 218 -5.27 -7.31 -13.99
C ARG A 218 -5.60 -7.33 -15.49
N ALA A 219 -6.83 -7.64 -15.85
CA ALA A 219 -7.28 -7.68 -17.24
C ALA A 219 -7.35 -6.30 -17.91
N ALA A 220 -7.45 -5.22 -17.12
CA ALA A 220 -7.69 -3.86 -17.61
C ALA A 220 -6.42 -3.06 -17.91
N ILE A 221 -5.26 -3.51 -17.43
CA ILE A 221 -3.97 -2.83 -17.60
C ILE A 221 -2.97 -3.69 -18.38
N PRO A 222 -1.91 -3.09 -18.98
CA PRO A 222 -0.92 -3.85 -19.75
C PRO A 222 -0.30 -5.01 -18.95
N ALA A 223 0.02 -6.11 -19.64
CA ALA A 223 0.52 -7.33 -19.01
C ALA A 223 1.90 -7.15 -18.34
N ASP A 224 2.71 -6.22 -18.84
CA ASP A 224 4.01 -5.85 -18.30
C ASP A 224 3.94 -4.94 -17.06
N LYS A 225 2.76 -4.46 -16.70
CA LYS A 225 2.53 -3.68 -15.47
C LYS A 225 2.16 -4.59 -14.30
N PRO A 226 2.99 -4.72 -13.26
CA PRO A 226 2.69 -5.59 -12.13
C PRO A 226 1.43 -5.15 -11.35
N VAL A 227 0.72 -6.13 -10.79
CA VAL A 227 -0.35 -5.91 -9.79
C VAL A 227 0.05 -6.63 -8.52
N GLY A 228 0.32 -5.87 -7.47
CA GLY A 228 0.50 -6.37 -6.10
C GLY A 228 -0.76 -6.20 -5.26
N ILE A 229 -0.72 -6.75 -4.07
CA ILE A 229 -1.79 -6.57 -3.08
C ILE A 229 -1.22 -6.44 -1.68
N ARG A 230 -1.77 -5.51 -0.90
CA ARG A 230 -1.53 -5.45 0.54
C ARG A 230 -2.66 -6.14 1.28
N VAL A 231 -2.33 -7.03 2.22
CA VAL A 231 -3.31 -7.80 2.99
C VAL A 231 -3.10 -7.61 4.50
N SER A 232 -4.16 -7.70 5.29
CA SER A 232 -4.04 -7.96 6.71
C SER A 232 -4.03 -9.47 6.90
N ALA A 233 -2.90 -10.02 7.30
CA ALA A 233 -2.72 -11.46 7.45
C ALA A 233 -3.40 -12.04 8.71
N SER A 234 -3.83 -11.17 9.63
CA SER A 234 -4.58 -11.54 10.83
C SER A 234 -5.44 -10.37 11.31
N ASP A 235 -6.64 -10.66 11.78
CA ASP A 235 -7.50 -9.70 12.49
C ASP A 235 -7.09 -9.49 13.95
N TRP A 236 -6.24 -10.38 14.51
CA TRP A 236 -5.88 -10.41 15.91
C TRP A 236 -7.10 -10.57 16.85
N ILE A 237 -8.12 -11.29 16.37
CA ILE A 237 -9.37 -11.57 17.07
C ILE A 237 -9.74 -13.02 16.84
N GLU A 238 -10.16 -13.71 17.90
CA GLU A 238 -10.66 -15.08 17.80
C GLU A 238 -11.89 -15.15 16.85
N GLY A 239 -11.91 -16.14 15.98
CA GLY A 239 -12.95 -16.31 14.96
C GLY A 239 -12.90 -15.28 13.82
N GLY A 240 -11.85 -14.45 13.76
CA GLY A 240 -11.60 -13.51 12.68
C GLY A 240 -10.85 -14.12 11.48
N TRP A 241 -10.32 -13.24 10.65
CA TRP A 241 -9.40 -13.61 9.58
C TRP A 241 -8.02 -13.90 10.16
N ASP A 242 -7.35 -14.95 9.68
CA ASP A 242 -6.07 -15.44 10.19
C ASP A 242 -5.08 -15.79 9.07
N ILE A 243 -3.85 -16.15 9.46
CA ILE A 243 -2.78 -16.47 8.52
C ILE A 243 -3.09 -17.70 7.66
N ALA A 244 -3.82 -18.70 8.16
CA ALA A 244 -4.18 -19.87 7.39
C ALA A 244 -5.13 -19.51 6.23
N GLN A 245 -6.13 -18.68 6.51
CA GLN A 245 -7.05 -18.16 5.49
C GLN A 245 -6.31 -17.21 4.51
N THR A 246 -5.36 -16.42 5.00
CA THR A 246 -4.51 -15.54 4.16
C THR A 246 -3.67 -16.36 3.18
N ILE A 247 -3.10 -17.49 3.61
CA ILE A 247 -2.35 -18.39 2.74
C ILE A 247 -3.24 -18.96 1.62
N GLU A 248 -4.47 -19.38 1.93
CA GLU A 248 -5.41 -19.86 0.91
C GLU A 248 -5.77 -18.74 -0.10
N PHE A 249 -5.99 -17.51 0.40
CA PHE A 249 -6.19 -16.36 -0.47
C PHE A 249 -4.97 -16.07 -1.36
N ALA A 250 -3.77 -16.13 -0.79
CA ALA A 250 -2.53 -15.95 -1.53
C ALA A 250 -2.32 -17.03 -2.61
N LYS A 251 -2.69 -18.29 -2.35
CA LYS A 251 -2.67 -19.35 -3.36
C LYS A 251 -3.58 -19.03 -4.55
N GLU A 252 -4.77 -18.49 -4.29
CA GLU A 252 -5.70 -18.07 -5.34
C GLU A 252 -5.17 -16.85 -6.12
N LEU A 253 -4.52 -15.89 -5.45
CA LEU A 253 -3.85 -14.76 -6.09
C LEU A 253 -2.66 -15.21 -6.95
N LYS A 254 -1.89 -16.22 -6.50
CA LYS A 254 -0.79 -16.80 -7.29
C LYS A 254 -1.26 -17.32 -8.65
N LYS A 255 -2.37 -18.07 -8.67
CA LYS A 255 -2.98 -18.57 -9.91
C LYS A 255 -3.36 -17.45 -10.88
N ARG A 256 -3.61 -16.25 -10.39
CA ARG A 256 -4.00 -15.04 -11.12
C ARG A 256 -2.82 -14.13 -11.47
N GLY A 257 -1.60 -14.51 -11.09
CA GLY A 257 -0.39 -13.79 -11.43
C GLY A 257 -0.18 -12.52 -10.59
N VAL A 258 -0.43 -12.58 -9.28
CA VAL A 258 -0.05 -11.50 -8.37
C VAL A 258 1.47 -11.30 -8.37
N ALA A 259 1.92 -10.04 -8.39
CA ALA A 259 3.34 -9.71 -8.41
C ALA A 259 4.01 -9.87 -7.03
N TRP A 260 3.30 -9.50 -5.97
CA TRP A 260 3.71 -9.64 -4.57
C TRP A 260 2.52 -9.58 -3.62
N VAL A 261 2.76 -10.04 -2.40
CA VAL A 261 1.88 -9.80 -1.25
C VAL A 261 2.63 -8.97 -0.21
N ASP A 262 2.13 -7.76 0.09
CA ASP A 262 2.57 -6.92 1.21
C ASP A 262 1.80 -7.35 2.48
N ALA A 263 2.51 -7.98 3.40
CA ALA A 263 1.93 -8.64 4.56
C ALA A 263 1.86 -7.71 5.78
N SER A 264 0.72 -7.05 5.96
CA SER A 264 0.36 -6.28 7.14
C SER A 264 -0.59 -7.07 8.06
N SER A 265 -1.24 -6.41 9.03
CA SER A 265 -2.22 -7.06 9.91
C SER A 265 -3.16 -6.06 10.59
N GLY A 266 -4.31 -6.56 11.09
CA GLY A 266 -5.27 -5.82 11.89
C GLY A 266 -6.09 -4.80 11.12
N GLY A 267 -6.76 -3.94 11.86
CA GLY A 267 -7.51 -2.78 11.36
C GLY A 267 -9.02 -3.03 11.16
N VAL A 268 -9.51 -4.28 11.23
CA VAL A 268 -10.91 -4.59 10.97
C VAL A 268 -11.82 -4.26 12.16
N SER A 269 -11.32 -4.31 13.38
CA SER A 269 -12.10 -4.05 14.59
C SER A 269 -11.29 -3.34 15.66
N PRO A 270 -11.88 -2.45 16.45
CA PRO A 270 -11.21 -1.84 17.60
C PRO A 270 -10.88 -2.85 18.72
N SER A 271 -11.51 -4.04 18.73
CA SER A 271 -11.27 -5.09 19.72
C SER A 271 -10.03 -5.94 19.46
N GLN A 272 -9.28 -5.65 18.38
CA GLN A 272 -8.03 -6.35 18.06
C GLN A 272 -7.00 -6.23 19.17
N ARG A 273 -6.24 -7.32 19.42
CA ARG A 273 -5.18 -7.35 20.44
C ARG A 273 -3.84 -7.65 19.78
N ILE A 274 -3.15 -6.59 19.35
CA ILE A 274 -1.86 -6.70 18.66
C ILE A 274 -0.73 -6.60 19.67
N THR A 275 0.17 -7.59 19.68
CA THR A 275 1.44 -7.49 20.40
C THR A 275 2.45 -6.79 19.50
N LEU A 276 2.74 -5.53 19.80
CA LEU A 276 3.69 -4.72 19.03
C LEU A 276 5.13 -5.03 19.42
N GLY A 277 6.02 -5.02 18.42
CA GLY A 277 7.47 -5.16 18.58
C GLY A 277 8.17 -5.00 17.23
N PRO A 278 9.50 -4.82 17.21
CA PRO A 278 10.26 -4.72 15.96
C PRO A 278 10.03 -5.95 15.07
N GLY A 279 9.53 -5.73 13.84
CA GLY A 279 9.28 -6.80 12.89
C GLY A 279 8.10 -7.72 13.22
N TYR A 280 7.15 -7.31 14.06
CA TYR A 280 6.05 -8.17 14.56
C TYR A 280 5.17 -8.80 13.45
N GLN A 281 5.19 -8.26 12.23
CA GLN A 281 4.46 -8.82 11.08
C GLN A 281 5.35 -9.63 10.12
N VAL A 282 6.67 -9.66 10.32
CA VAL A 282 7.60 -10.44 9.48
C VAL A 282 7.22 -11.92 9.39
N PRO A 283 6.77 -12.60 10.47
CA PRO A 283 6.34 -13.98 10.39
C PRO A 283 5.20 -14.23 9.40
N PHE A 284 4.34 -13.24 9.15
CA PHE A 284 3.26 -13.37 8.16
C PHE A 284 3.80 -13.36 6.73
N ALA A 285 4.72 -12.44 6.41
CA ALA A 285 5.39 -12.41 5.11
C ALA A 285 6.13 -13.74 4.84
N GLN A 286 6.85 -14.24 5.85
CA GLN A 286 7.56 -15.51 5.78
C GLN A 286 6.60 -16.68 5.51
N ALA A 287 5.53 -16.82 6.28
CA ALA A 287 4.56 -17.91 6.12
C ALA A 287 3.88 -17.91 4.74
N ILE A 288 3.52 -16.73 4.22
CA ILE A 288 2.94 -16.59 2.88
C ILE A 288 3.97 -17.02 1.82
N LYS A 289 5.22 -16.54 1.92
CA LYS A 289 6.29 -16.87 1.00
C LYS A 289 6.59 -18.37 0.98
N GLU A 290 6.77 -18.98 2.15
CA GLU A 290 7.03 -20.41 2.29
C GLU A 290 5.91 -21.27 1.71
N ALA A 291 4.65 -20.89 1.94
CA ALA A 291 3.49 -21.64 1.48
C ALA A 291 3.21 -21.48 -0.02
N THR A 292 3.62 -20.36 -0.62
CA THR A 292 3.18 -20.00 -1.98
C THR A 292 4.32 -19.76 -2.96
N GLY A 293 5.51 -19.36 -2.50
CA GLY A 293 6.61 -18.90 -3.35
C GLY A 293 6.34 -17.55 -4.04
N ILE A 294 5.29 -16.82 -3.66
CA ILE A 294 5.05 -15.45 -4.13
C ILE A 294 6.08 -14.53 -3.47
N PRO A 295 6.66 -13.55 -4.19
CA PRO A 295 7.45 -12.50 -3.57
C PRO A 295 6.65 -11.79 -2.47
N THR A 296 7.26 -11.59 -1.29
CA THR A 296 6.59 -10.93 -0.16
C THR A 296 7.30 -9.66 0.26
N ILE A 297 6.51 -8.71 0.74
CA ILE A 297 6.97 -7.49 1.37
C ILE A 297 6.67 -7.59 2.86
N ALA A 298 7.70 -7.46 3.70
CA ALA A 298 7.55 -7.40 5.15
C ALA A 298 7.46 -5.95 5.62
N VAL A 299 6.55 -5.68 6.53
CA VAL A 299 6.34 -4.36 7.16
C VAL A 299 6.09 -4.55 8.65
N GLY A 300 6.30 -3.52 9.45
CA GLY A 300 5.92 -3.51 10.87
C GLY A 300 7.06 -3.22 11.83
N LEU A 301 7.22 -1.94 12.18
CA LEU A 301 8.26 -1.43 13.09
C LEU A 301 9.68 -1.88 12.70
N ILE A 302 9.96 -1.93 11.41
CA ILE A 302 11.31 -2.11 10.86
C ILE A 302 11.93 -0.72 10.78
N THR A 303 12.94 -0.46 11.61
CA THR A 303 13.60 0.85 11.70
C THR A 303 15.12 0.74 11.70
N ASP A 304 15.65 -0.40 12.12
CA ASP A 304 17.08 -0.68 12.19
C ASP A 304 17.61 -1.25 10.87
N PHE A 305 18.81 -0.83 10.47
CA PHE A 305 19.42 -1.21 9.19
C PHE A 305 19.81 -2.69 9.16
N GLN A 306 20.33 -3.22 10.27
CA GLN A 306 20.74 -4.61 10.37
C GLN A 306 19.51 -5.54 10.38
N GLN A 307 18.44 -5.12 11.07
CA GLN A 307 17.17 -5.85 11.05
C GLN A 307 16.61 -5.95 9.63
N ALA A 308 16.61 -4.84 8.87
CA ALA A 308 16.12 -4.82 7.50
C ALA A 308 16.95 -5.74 6.59
N GLU A 309 18.29 -5.69 6.71
CA GLU A 309 19.20 -6.60 6.00
C GLU A 309 18.93 -8.06 6.36
N GLU A 310 18.82 -8.38 7.67
CA GLU A 310 18.60 -9.75 8.14
C GLU A 310 17.28 -10.34 7.59
N ILE A 311 16.21 -9.57 7.54
CA ILE A 311 14.92 -10.04 7.04
C ILE A 311 15.04 -10.53 5.59
N VAL A 312 15.72 -9.78 4.73
CA VAL A 312 15.87 -10.15 3.32
C VAL A 312 16.98 -11.16 3.10
N ALA A 313 18.09 -11.06 3.82
CA ALA A 313 19.23 -11.98 3.69
C ALA A 313 18.91 -13.39 4.19
N SER A 314 18.11 -13.52 5.25
CA SER A 314 17.62 -14.82 5.75
C SER A 314 16.47 -15.41 4.91
N GLY A 315 15.94 -14.66 3.95
CA GLY A 315 14.83 -15.09 3.09
C GLY A 315 13.45 -15.05 3.73
N LYS A 316 13.29 -14.44 4.92
CA LYS A 316 11.99 -14.28 5.59
C LYS A 316 11.01 -13.46 4.75
N ALA A 317 11.52 -12.48 4.00
CA ALA A 317 10.77 -11.78 2.96
C ALA A 317 11.72 -11.42 1.81
N ASP A 318 11.18 -10.97 0.69
CA ASP A 318 11.97 -10.54 -0.46
C ASP A 318 12.31 -9.05 -0.41
N ILE A 319 11.46 -8.28 0.25
CA ILE A 319 11.47 -6.81 0.31
C ILE A 319 11.02 -6.38 1.71
N VAL A 320 11.52 -5.24 2.17
CA VAL A 320 11.02 -4.55 3.38
C VAL A 320 10.33 -3.25 3.01
N ALA A 321 9.23 -2.96 3.69
CA ALA A 321 8.50 -1.71 3.53
C ALA A 321 8.48 -0.92 4.84
N MET A 322 8.67 0.39 4.73
CA MET A 322 8.71 1.30 5.86
C MET A 322 7.79 2.49 5.66
N ALA A 323 7.03 2.83 6.70
CA ALA A 323 6.18 4.02 6.73
C ALA A 323 6.80 5.10 7.63
N ARG A 324 6.54 5.03 8.94
CA ARG A 324 6.96 6.05 9.91
C ARG A 324 8.47 6.28 9.95
N ALA A 325 9.28 5.23 9.71
CA ALA A 325 10.73 5.37 9.62
C ALA A 325 11.12 6.32 8.47
N MET A 326 10.46 6.22 7.32
CA MET A 326 10.70 7.10 6.17
C MET A 326 10.17 8.52 6.37
N LEU A 327 9.09 8.70 7.16
CA LEU A 327 8.62 10.05 7.54
C LEU A 327 9.59 10.74 8.51
N TYR A 328 10.16 9.97 9.43
CA TYR A 328 11.13 10.46 10.41
C TYR A 328 12.49 10.73 9.79
N ASP A 329 12.98 9.81 8.97
CA ASP A 329 14.25 9.91 8.23
C ASP A 329 14.03 9.60 6.74
N PRO A 330 13.70 10.59 5.91
CA PRO A 330 13.53 10.40 4.47
C PRO A 330 14.82 9.99 3.72
N ARG A 331 15.98 10.05 4.38
CA ARG A 331 17.28 9.58 3.87
C ARG A 331 17.72 8.26 4.50
N TRP A 332 16.81 7.56 5.18
CA TRP A 332 17.07 6.26 5.77
C TRP A 332 17.80 5.28 4.81
N PRO A 333 17.45 5.18 3.49
CA PRO A 333 18.20 4.34 2.56
C PRO A 333 19.68 4.76 2.39
N TRP A 334 19.99 6.04 2.46
CA TRP A 334 21.38 6.53 2.39
C TRP A 334 22.17 6.11 3.64
N HIS A 335 21.57 6.31 4.81
CA HIS A 335 22.19 5.93 6.09
C HIS A 335 22.37 4.41 6.18
N ALA A 336 21.36 3.63 5.73
CA ALA A 336 21.46 2.18 5.67
C ALA A 336 22.57 1.71 4.70
N ALA A 337 22.66 2.30 3.50
CA ALA A 337 23.71 1.96 2.54
C ALA A 337 25.10 2.23 3.12
N ALA A 338 25.28 3.38 3.75
CA ALA A 338 26.52 3.74 4.42
C ALA A 338 26.93 2.73 5.49
N GLN A 339 26.00 2.33 6.37
CA GLN A 339 26.25 1.39 7.46
C GLN A 339 26.48 -0.06 6.96
N LEU A 340 25.85 -0.45 5.86
CA LEU A 340 25.96 -1.79 5.29
C LEU A 340 27.05 -1.91 4.21
N GLY A 341 27.85 -0.86 3.99
CA GLY A 341 28.92 -0.84 2.98
C GLY A 341 28.41 -1.01 1.55
N ALA A 342 27.22 -0.47 1.28
CA ALA A 342 26.56 -0.50 -0.01
C ALA A 342 26.53 0.89 -0.67
N SER A 343 26.07 0.96 -1.92
CA SER A 343 25.81 2.23 -2.61
C SER A 343 24.31 2.39 -2.87
N VAL A 344 23.88 3.65 -3.00
CA VAL A 344 22.49 4.02 -3.26
C VAL A 344 22.44 5.13 -4.31
N GLU A 345 21.34 5.20 -5.06
CA GLU A 345 21.17 6.25 -6.07
C GLU A 345 20.75 7.58 -5.42
N ALA A 346 21.35 8.66 -5.90
CA ALA A 346 20.98 10.03 -5.56
C ALA A 346 20.95 10.91 -6.81
N PRO A 347 20.09 11.96 -6.85
CA PRO A 347 20.09 12.89 -7.97
C PRO A 347 21.39 13.71 -8.02
N PRO A 348 21.81 14.19 -9.20
CA PRO A 348 23.07 14.95 -9.35
C PRO A 348 23.21 16.17 -8.43
N GLN A 349 22.11 16.81 -8.06
CA GLN A 349 22.07 17.95 -7.14
C GLN A 349 22.61 17.60 -5.75
N TYR A 350 22.62 16.32 -5.37
CA TYR A 350 23.07 15.83 -4.07
C TYR A 350 24.41 15.08 -4.10
N TRP A 351 25.09 14.96 -5.25
CA TRP A 351 26.34 14.20 -5.37
C TRP A 351 27.49 14.70 -4.48
N ARG A 352 27.38 15.91 -3.98
CA ARG A 352 28.34 16.50 -3.02
C ARG A 352 27.98 16.27 -1.55
N ALA A 353 26.84 15.59 -1.28
CA ALA A 353 26.34 15.40 0.09
C ALA A 353 27.01 14.27 0.89
N PRO A 354 27.66 13.23 0.30
CA PRO A 354 28.26 12.17 1.10
C PRO A 354 29.34 12.71 2.05
N PRO A 355 29.42 12.17 3.29
CA PRO A 355 30.50 12.42 4.20
C PRO A 355 31.88 12.05 3.59
N HIS A 356 32.96 12.65 4.09
CA HIS A 356 34.33 12.45 3.55
C HIS A 356 34.80 10.99 3.59
N ASP A 357 34.33 10.21 4.55
CA ASP A 357 34.63 8.80 4.74
C ASP A 357 33.75 7.88 3.92
N GLN A 358 32.73 8.41 3.21
CA GLN A 358 31.72 7.64 2.44
C GLN A 358 31.61 8.11 0.98
N LYS A 359 32.71 8.42 0.36
CA LYS A 359 32.75 9.00 -1.00
C LYS A 359 32.11 8.15 -2.09
N THR A 360 32.02 6.83 -1.88
CA THR A 360 31.41 5.88 -2.82
C THR A 360 29.93 5.60 -2.55
N LEU A 361 29.32 6.32 -1.57
CA LEU A 361 27.92 6.11 -1.20
C LEU A 361 26.95 6.20 -2.39
N PHE A 362 27.21 7.11 -3.32
CA PHE A 362 26.39 7.27 -4.54
C PHE A 362 27.02 6.61 -5.77
N GLY A 363 27.90 5.64 -5.57
CA GLY A 363 28.65 4.96 -6.64
C GLY A 363 29.85 5.78 -7.15
N ASP A 364 30.35 5.42 -8.33
CA ASP A 364 31.50 6.07 -8.96
C ASP A 364 31.10 7.38 -9.66
N ILE A 365 30.68 8.36 -8.86
CA ILE A 365 30.35 9.70 -9.36
C ILE A 365 31.60 10.58 -9.43
N VAL A 366 31.78 11.30 -10.54
CA VAL A 366 32.82 12.33 -10.69
C VAL A 366 32.16 13.68 -10.43
N SER A 367 32.41 14.25 -9.25
CA SER A 367 32.07 15.67 -8.97
C SER A 367 33.26 16.54 -9.27
N GLY A 368 33.21 17.31 -10.36
CA GLY A 368 34.21 18.33 -10.66
C GLY A 368 34.19 19.46 -9.62
N GLY A 369 35.34 19.81 -9.10
CA GLY A 369 35.53 21.07 -8.37
C GLY A 369 35.82 22.20 -9.35
N ARG A 370 35.23 23.39 -9.15
CA ARG A 370 35.75 24.67 -9.71
C ARG A 370 36.77 25.25 -8.77
#